data_c551e1955b0742921dfcaa924051dd05
#
_entry.id   c551e1955b0742921dfcaa924051dd05
#
_cell.length_a   1.000
_cell.length_b   1.000
_cell.length_c   1.000
_cell.angle_alpha   90.00
_cell.angle_beta   90.00
_cell.angle_gamma   90.00
#
_symmetry.space_group_name_H-M   'P 1'
#
loop_
_entity.id
_entity.type
_entity.pdbx_description
1 polymer ?
#
loop_
_entity_poly.entity_id
_entity_poly.type
_entity_poly.pdbx_seq_one_letter_code
_entity_poly.pdbx_strand_id
1 'polypeptide(L)'
;DNDQDGVLDVEDKCPDVAGVPDEQGCPIPDTDGDGVLDNVDPCVDKAEDKDGFADDDGCPDVDNDDDGIEDAADKCPDAAEDKDGFEDEDGCPDADNDKDGIPDVDDKCPLKPETINGNKDEDGCPDRGKTKVIIKKSKIEILEKVYFRRGKSTIRSRSFNLLDQVASIMRTNPWIKTLSIEGHTDSDGSEASNLELSQARADAV
;
A
#
# COMPACT_ATOMS: atom_id res chain seq x y z
N ASP A 1 19.95 5.15 -57.02
CA ASP A 1 19.28 4.82 -55.74
C ASP A 1 20.01 3.58 -55.17
N ASN A 2 21.14 3.87 -54.47
CA ASN A 2 22.05 2.85 -53.99
C ASN A 2 21.52 2.05 -52.81
N ASP A 3 20.79 2.73 -51.94
CA ASP A 3 20.24 2.17 -50.67
C ASP A 3 18.77 1.77 -50.80
N GLN A 4 18.11 2.10 -51.95
CA GLN A 4 16.76 1.72 -52.31
C GLN A 4 15.66 2.36 -51.40
N ASP A 5 15.88 3.55 -50.91
CA ASP A 5 14.90 4.31 -50.13
C ASP A 5 13.89 5.10 -50.96
N GLY A 6 14.08 5.15 -52.31
CA GLY A 6 13.21 5.81 -53.28
C GLY A 6 13.64 7.23 -53.63
N VAL A 7 14.75 7.74 -53.06
CA VAL A 7 15.39 8.99 -53.44
C VAL A 7 16.56 8.69 -54.38
N LEU A 8 16.72 9.43 -55.44
CA LEU A 8 17.83 9.22 -56.37
C LEU A 8 19.15 9.76 -55.78
N ASP A 9 20.29 9.05 -55.96
CA ASP A 9 21.61 9.43 -55.46
C ASP A 9 21.98 10.91 -55.66
N VAL A 10 21.48 11.55 -56.74
CA VAL A 10 21.73 12.94 -57.09
C VAL A 10 20.93 13.94 -56.25
N GLU A 11 19.84 13.48 -55.63
CA GLU A 11 18.92 14.25 -54.79
C GLU A 11 18.99 13.82 -53.35
N ASP A 12 19.70 12.71 -53.10
CA ASP A 12 19.89 12.08 -51.81
C ASP A 12 21.12 12.63 -51.09
N LYS A 13 20.93 13.08 -49.85
CA LYS A 13 22.03 13.54 -48.99
C LYS A 13 22.78 12.40 -48.30
N CYS A 14 22.14 11.22 -48.19
CA CYS A 14 22.67 10.03 -47.54
C CYS A 14 22.66 8.81 -48.46
N PRO A 15 23.23 8.85 -49.68
CA PRO A 15 22.97 7.91 -50.81
C PRO A 15 23.37 6.45 -50.52
N ASP A 16 24.00 6.14 -49.39
CA ASP A 16 24.40 4.80 -48.98
C ASP A 16 23.65 4.31 -47.72
N VAL A 17 22.70 5.13 -47.17
CA VAL A 17 21.96 4.82 -45.93
C VAL A 17 20.49 5.16 -46.13
N ALA A 18 19.68 4.13 -46.30
CA ALA A 18 18.26 4.29 -46.55
C ALA A 18 17.56 5.18 -45.50
N GLY A 19 16.87 6.21 -45.98
CA GLY A 19 16.18 7.16 -45.13
C GLY A 19 14.75 7.44 -45.60
N VAL A 20 14.29 8.68 -45.48
CA VAL A 20 12.96 9.10 -45.86
C VAL A 20 13.01 10.31 -46.82
N PRO A 21 12.07 10.42 -47.79
CA PRO A 21 12.07 11.52 -48.76
C PRO A 21 12.00 12.92 -48.12
N ASP A 22 11.31 13.04 -47.00
CA ASP A 22 11.13 14.31 -46.28
C ASP A 22 12.46 14.84 -45.69
N GLU A 23 13.41 13.91 -45.39
CA GLU A 23 14.77 14.23 -44.95
C GLU A 23 15.81 14.14 -46.07
N GLN A 24 15.36 14.21 -47.31
CA GLN A 24 16.18 14.16 -48.52
C GLN A 24 17.06 12.89 -48.59
N GLY A 25 16.46 11.74 -48.30
CA GLY A 25 17.15 10.45 -48.34
C GLY A 25 17.94 10.08 -47.06
N CYS A 26 17.93 10.95 -46.06
CA CYS A 26 18.55 10.61 -44.80
C CYS A 26 17.58 9.93 -43.80
N PRO A 27 18.06 9.06 -42.90
CA PRO A 27 17.26 8.57 -41.79
C PRO A 27 16.79 9.75 -40.92
N ILE A 28 15.60 9.61 -40.31
CA ILE A 28 15.15 10.54 -39.28
C ILE A 28 16.12 10.39 -38.08
N PRO A 29 16.72 11.47 -37.58
CA PRO A 29 17.62 11.38 -36.45
C PRO A 29 16.91 10.98 -35.16
N ASP A 30 17.68 10.47 -34.23
CA ASP A 30 17.38 10.21 -32.85
C ASP A 30 18.51 10.90 -32.07
N THR A 31 18.26 12.16 -31.66
CA THR A 31 19.31 13.07 -31.24
C THR A 31 19.88 12.72 -29.87
N ASP A 32 19.07 12.25 -28.94
CA ASP A 32 19.48 11.86 -27.60
C ASP A 32 19.71 10.34 -27.43
N GLY A 33 19.23 9.55 -28.42
CA GLY A 33 19.55 8.12 -28.53
C GLY A 33 18.67 7.21 -27.65
N ASP A 34 17.50 7.64 -27.28
CA ASP A 34 16.56 6.89 -26.43
C ASP A 34 15.74 5.84 -27.20
N GLY A 35 15.67 5.97 -28.53
CA GLY A 35 14.95 5.09 -29.44
C GLY A 35 13.64 5.67 -29.95
N VAL A 36 13.26 6.88 -29.53
CA VAL A 36 12.18 7.69 -30.10
C VAL A 36 12.81 8.65 -31.10
N LEU A 37 12.26 8.69 -32.33
CA LEU A 37 12.85 9.52 -33.39
C LEU A 37 12.43 10.98 -33.22
N ASP A 38 13.32 11.93 -33.53
CA ASP A 38 13.13 13.39 -33.35
C ASP A 38 11.78 13.94 -33.88
N ASN A 39 11.21 13.31 -34.92
CA ASN A 39 9.95 13.75 -35.50
C ASN A 39 8.70 13.39 -34.68
N VAL A 40 8.82 12.51 -33.74
CA VAL A 40 7.75 12.05 -32.84
C VAL A 40 8.11 12.22 -31.37
N ASP A 41 9.32 12.64 -31.09
CA ASP A 41 9.85 12.90 -29.77
C ASP A 41 9.58 14.36 -29.32
N PRO A 42 8.81 14.58 -28.25
CA PRO A 42 8.61 15.91 -27.68
C PRO A 42 9.87 16.46 -26.97
N CYS A 43 10.78 15.59 -26.55
CA CYS A 43 11.96 15.95 -25.75
C CYS A 43 13.31 15.66 -26.43
N VAL A 44 13.41 15.92 -27.74
CA VAL A 44 14.52 15.62 -28.68
C VAL A 44 15.96 15.68 -28.12
N ASP A 45 16.22 16.47 -27.11
CA ASP A 45 17.55 16.70 -26.50
C ASP A 45 17.72 16.01 -25.13
N LYS A 46 16.71 15.24 -24.68
CA LYS A 46 16.70 14.62 -23.35
C LYS A 46 16.14 13.21 -23.44
N ALA A 47 17.02 12.24 -23.38
CA ALA A 47 16.66 10.84 -23.45
C ALA A 47 15.68 10.44 -22.34
N GLU A 48 14.74 9.61 -22.72
CA GLU A 48 13.81 8.87 -21.85
C GLU A 48 14.53 8.09 -20.74
N ASP A 49 14.02 8.07 -19.51
CA ASP A 49 14.68 7.42 -18.37
C ASP A 49 14.27 5.95 -18.11
N LYS A 50 13.26 5.45 -18.77
CA LYS A 50 12.86 4.01 -18.81
C LYS A 50 12.70 3.37 -17.42
N ASP A 51 11.93 4.01 -16.60
CA ASP A 51 11.65 3.57 -15.23
C ASP A 51 10.33 2.77 -15.10
N GLY A 52 9.53 2.69 -16.16
CA GLY A 52 8.25 1.99 -16.25
C GLY A 52 7.04 2.91 -16.27
N PHE A 53 7.25 4.22 -16.18
CA PHE A 53 6.22 5.23 -16.32
C PHE A 53 6.40 5.96 -17.66
N ALA A 54 5.35 6.11 -18.42
CA ALA A 54 5.29 6.79 -19.73
C ALA A 54 6.43 6.50 -20.75
N ASP A 55 7.24 5.45 -20.57
CA ASP A 55 8.48 5.06 -21.31
C ASP A 55 8.44 5.16 -22.86
N ASP A 56 7.28 5.42 -23.46
CA ASP A 56 7.10 5.41 -24.92
C ASP A 56 6.98 6.84 -25.51
N ASP A 57 7.00 7.89 -24.69
CA ASP A 57 6.75 9.25 -25.19
C ASP A 57 8.02 10.05 -25.53
N GLY A 58 9.21 9.57 -25.13
CA GLY A 58 10.51 10.17 -25.39
C GLY A 58 10.87 11.34 -24.45
N CYS A 59 10.18 11.46 -23.30
CA CYS A 59 10.46 12.50 -22.32
C CYS A 59 10.68 11.91 -20.94
N PRO A 60 11.81 12.18 -20.27
CA PRO A 60 12.03 11.67 -18.94
C PRO A 60 11.04 12.27 -17.93
N ASP A 61 10.35 11.42 -17.20
CA ASP A 61 9.43 11.75 -16.11
C ASP A 61 10.17 11.71 -14.78
N VAL A 62 10.60 12.82 -14.27
CA VAL A 62 11.45 12.90 -13.05
C VAL A 62 10.67 12.93 -11.75
N ASP A 63 9.34 12.98 -11.83
CA ASP A 63 8.38 13.08 -10.72
C ASP A 63 7.06 12.48 -11.23
N ASN A 64 6.95 11.13 -11.15
CA ASN A 64 5.91 10.33 -11.82
C ASN A 64 4.49 10.60 -11.31
N ASP A 65 4.33 11.00 -10.06
CA ASP A 65 3.02 11.24 -9.44
C ASP A 65 2.70 12.72 -9.19
N ASP A 66 3.63 13.62 -9.61
CA ASP A 66 3.47 15.08 -9.52
C ASP A 66 3.34 15.62 -8.07
N ASP A 67 3.91 14.94 -7.09
CA ASP A 67 3.85 15.40 -5.70
C ASP A 67 4.90 16.45 -5.36
N GLY A 68 5.92 16.61 -6.21
CA GLY A 68 7.00 17.58 -6.10
C GLY A 68 8.25 17.01 -5.42
N ILE A 69 8.32 15.71 -5.24
CA ILE A 69 9.50 14.95 -4.81
C ILE A 69 9.96 14.14 -6.02
N GLU A 70 11.21 14.35 -6.45
CA GLU A 70 11.75 13.62 -7.61
C GLU A 70 11.84 12.12 -7.29
N ASP A 71 11.55 11.23 -8.25
CA ASP A 71 11.56 9.76 -8.10
C ASP A 71 12.82 9.22 -7.42
N ALA A 72 13.98 9.83 -7.73
CA ALA A 72 15.26 9.47 -7.11
C ALA A 72 15.31 9.69 -5.59
N ALA A 73 14.45 10.56 -5.06
CA ALA A 73 14.35 10.91 -3.63
C ALA A 73 13.07 10.37 -2.99
N ASP A 74 12.10 9.99 -3.83
CA ASP A 74 10.80 9.49 -3.45
C ASP A 74 10.84 7.99 -3.10
N LYS A 75 10.22 7.61 -1.99
CA LYS A 75 10.07 6.20 -1.61
C LYS A 75 8.87 5.53 -2.28
N CYS A 76 7.92 6.32 -2.76
CA CYS A 76 6.70 5.88 -3.41
C CYS A 76 6.44 6.58 -4.75
N PRO A 77 7.33 6.49 -5.75
CA PRO A 77 7.32 7.30 -6.98
C PRO A 77 6.02 7.31 -7.80
N ASP A 78 5.13 6.36 -7.56
CA ASP A 78 3.85 6.19 -8.26
C ASP A 78 2.64 6.56 -7.38
N ALA A 79 2.84 7.13 -6.19
CA ALA A 79 1.76 7.36 -5.22
C ALA A 79 1.98 8.65 -4.43
N ALA A 80 1.46 9.75 -4.96
CA ALA A 80 1.66 11.10 -4.46
C ALA A 80 1.43 11.28 -2.96
N GLU A 81 2.34 12.00 -2.33
CA GLU A 81 2.30 12.42 -0.92
C GLU A 81 1.04 13.22 -0.59
N ASP A 82 0.41 12.97 0.55
CA ASP A 82 -0.86 13.62 0.93
C ASP A 82 -0.71 14.95 1.72
N LYS A 83 0.53 15.31 2.08
CA LYS A 83 0.91 16.63 2.68
C LYS A 83 0.03 17.08 3.84
N ASP A 84 -0.15 16.19 4.80
CA ASP A 84 -0.98 16.42 5.99
C ASP A 84 -0.19 16.90 7.22
N GLY A 85 1.13 16.97 7.14
CA GLY A 85 2.05 17.39 8.20
C GLY A 85 2.71 16.23 8.95
N PHE A 86 2.55 14.99 8.44
CA PHE A 86 3.19 13.80 8.97
C PHE A 86 4.06 13.15 7.90
N GLU A 87 5.33 12.96 8.17
CA GLU A 87 6.33 12.37 7.26
C GLU A 87 6.36 12.92 5.82
N ASP A 88 5.80 14.13 5.55
CA ASP A 88 5.64 14.81 4.25
C ASP A 88 6.90 14.89 3.34
N GLU A 89 8.05 14.47 3.82
CA GLU A 89 9.32 14.57 3.09
C GLU A 89 9.72 13.25 2.42
N ASP A 90 8.94 12.19 2.59
CA ASP A 90 9.36 10.87 2.12
C ASP A 90 8.68 10.41 0.82
N GLY A 91 7.65 11.15 0.35
CA GLY A 91 6.93 10.89 -0.89
C GLY A 91 5.92 9.76 -0.82
N CYS A 92 5.57 9.30 0.40
CA CYS A 92 4.62 8.22 0.57
C CYS A 92 3.38 8.66 1.34
N PRO A 93 2.18 8.56 0.80
CA PRO A 93 0.97 8.93 1.53
C PRO A 93 0.74 8.05 2.75
N ASP A 94 0.58 8.66 3.91
CA ASP A 94 0.31 8.01 5.19
C ASP A 94 -1.20 8.10 5.51
N ALA A 95 -1.97 7.10 5.15
CA ALA A 95 -3.42 7.10 5.32
C ALA A 95 -3.90 6.84 6.76
N ASP A 96 -3.01 6.52 7.69
CA ASP A 96 -3.24 6.21 9.11
C ASP A 96 -1.95 6.51 9.89
N ASN A 97 -1.74 7.80 10.21
CA ASN A 97 -0.50 8.36 10.75
C ASN A 97 -0.05 7.73 12.08
N ASP A 98 -0.96 7.46 12.99
CA ASP A 98 -0.65 6.90 14.31
C ASP A 98 -0.81 5.37 14.38
N LYS A 99 -1.29 4.76 13.29
CA LYS A 99 -1.39 3.31 13.10
C LYS A 99 -2.32 2.61 14.08
N ASP A 100 -3.40 3.31 14.46
CA ASP A 100 -4.44 2.74 15.32
C ASP A 100 -5.51 1.95 14.56
N GLY A 101 -5.52 2.07 13.22
CA GLY A 101 -6.40 1.37 12.31
C GLY A 101 -7.62 2.17 11.90
N ILE A 102 -7.69 3.44 12.27
CA ILE A 102 -8.69 4.41 11.81
C ILE A 102 -7.99 5.34 10.82
N PRO A 103 -8.41 5.41 9.56
CA PRO A 103 -7.80 6.31 8.59
C PRO A 103 -7.94 7.77 9.01
N ASP A 104 -6.94 8.61 8.71
CA ASP A 104 -6.89 10.03 9.09
C ASP A 104 -8.14 10.82 8.70
N VAL A 105 -8.74 10.48 7.55
CA VAL A 105 -10.00 11.09 7.09
C VAL A 105 -11.20 10.85 8.01
N ASP A 106 -11.18 9.78 8.79
CA ASP A 106 -12.20 9.36 9.73
C ASP A 106 -11.76 9.54 11.19
N ASP A 107 -10.46 9.84 11.42
CA ASP A 107 -9.85 10.02 12.73
C ASP A 107 -9.92 11.48 13.20
N LYS A 108 -10.41 11.70 14.42
CA LYS A 108 -10.41 13.04 15.04
C LYS A 108 -9.09 13.41 15.70
N CYS A 109 -8.21 12.44 15.89
CA CYS A 109 -6.91 12.60 16.54
C CYS A 109 -5.76 11.94 15.75
N PRO A 110 -5.54 12.24 14.45
CA PRO A 110 -4.70 11.48 13.52
C PRO A 110 -3.25 11.21 13.95
N LEU A 111 -2.76 11.87 14.98
CA LEU A 111 -1.41 11.73 15.51
C LEU A 111 -1.35 11.11 16.91
N LYS A 112 -2.48 10.57 17.40
CA LYS A 112 -2.56 10.01 18.77
C LYS A 112 -3.43 8.77 18.79
N PRO A 113 -2.86 7.60 18.81
CA PRO A 113 -3.58 6.36 18.62
C PRO A 113 -4.68 6.15 19.66
N GLU A 114 -5.80 5.60 19.18
CA GLU A 114 -6.97 5.26 19.97
C GLU A 114 -6.63 4.30 21.13
N THR A 115 -7.27 4.54 22.27
CA THR A 115 -7.20 3.63 23.43
C THR A 115 -8.36 2.63 23.38
N ILE A 116 -8.19 1.50 22.74
CA ILE A 116 -9.23 0.48 22.56
C ILE A 116 -9.63 -0.11 23.93
N ASN A 117 -10.72 0.40 24.49
CA ASN A 117 -11.18 0.07 25.85
C ASN A 117 -12.71 -0.12 25.97
N GLY A 118 -13.46 0.10 24.88
CA GLY A 118 -14.91 -0.01 24.78
C GLY A 118 -15.65 1.29 25.06
N ASN A 119 -14.93 2.43 24.98
CA ASN A 119 -15.53 3.74 25.14
C ASN A 119 -15.10 4.61 23.98
N LYS A 120 -16.02 4.90 23.08
CA LYS A 120 -15.83 5.70 21.85
C LYS A 120 -14.69 5.21 20.93
N ASP A 121 -14.40 3.95 20.94
CA ASP A 121 -13.31 3.32 20.16
C ASP A 121 -13.42 3.55 18.63
N GLU A 122 -14.38 4.33 18.15
CA GLU A 122 -14.61 4.61 16.72
C GLU A 122 -14.21 6.05 16.35
N ASP A 123 -13.75 6.86 17.30
CA ASP A 123 -13.47 8.28 17.02
C ASP A 123 -11.98 8.61 16.85
N GLY A 124 -11.08 7.62 17.00
CA GLY A 124 -9.65 7.75 16.83
C GLY A 124 -8.92 8.57 17.91
N CYS A 125 -9.63 8.95 18.99
CA CYS A 125 -9.02 9.75 20.04
C CYS A 125 -8.80 8.97 21.33
N PRO A 126 -7.59 9.02 21.92
CA PRO A 126 -7.29 8.26 23.13
C PRO A 126 -8.21 8.61 24.29
N ASP A 127 -8.98 7.64 24.71
CA ASP A 127 -9.91 7.75 25.84
C ASP A 127 -9.27 7.45 27.20
N ARG A 128 -9.96 7.87 28.29
CA ARG A 128 -9.55 7.49 29.63
C ARG A 128 -9.91 6.03 29.90
N GLY A 129 -8.90 5.23 30.19
CA GLY A 129 -9.08 3.81 30.52
C GLY A 129 -7.81 3.02 30.31
N LYS A 130 -7.92 1.70 30.50
CA LYS A 130 -6.83 0.79 30.15
C LYS A 130 -7.14 0.13 28.83
N THR A 131 -6.21 0.18 27.92
CA THR A 131 -6.23 -0.59 26.68
C THR A 131 -6.49 -2.06 27.00
N LYS A 132 -7.45 -2.66 26.31
CA LYS A 132 -7.81 -4.07 26.45
C LYS A 132 -7.33 -4.91 25.29
N VAL A 133 -7.11 -4.28 24.14
CA VAL A 133 -6.68 -4.91 22.91
C VAL A 133 -5.54 -4.10 22.29
N ILE A 134 -4.49 -4.79 21.84
CA ILE A 134 -3.36 -4.17 21.14
C ILE A 134 -3.25 -4.78 19.75
N ILE A 135 -3.19 -3.94 18.73
CA ILE A 135 -2.93 -4.32 17.34
C ILE A 135 -1.42 -4.38 17.11
N LYS A 136 -0.91 -5.51 16.62
CA LYS A 136 0.48 -5.69 16.20
C LYS A 136 0.51 -6.16 14.74
N LYS A 137 1.62 -5.92 14.02
CA LYS A 137 1.78 -6.30 12.60
C LYS A 137 1.31 -7.73 12.25
N SER A 138 1.39 -8.68 13.19
CA SER A 138 1.09 -10.11 12.95
C SER A 138 0.05 -10.69 13.89
N LYS A 139 -0.45 -9.94 14.87
CA LYS A 139 -1.44 -10.45 15.83
C LYS A 139 -2.23 -9.35 16.52
N ILE A 140 -3.45 -9.69 16.90
CA ILE A 140 -4.24 -8.95 17.89
C ILE A 140 -3.92 -9.56 19.27
N GLU A 141 -3.53 -8.75 20.21
CA GLU A 141 -3.22 -9.17 21.59
C GLU A 141 -4.29 -8.69 22.54
N ILE A 142 -5.01 -9.61 23.15
CA ILE A 142 -6.06 -9.33 24.12
C ILE A 142 -5.45 -9.33 25.53
N LEU A 143 -5.54 -8.20 26.23
CA LEU A 143 -4.97 -8.04 27.59
C LEU A 143 -5.91 -8.49 28.71
N GLU A 144 -7.16 -8.84 28.38
CA GLU A 144 -8.15 -9.38 29.30
C GLU A 144 -8.51 -10.82 28.91
N LYS A 145 -9.07 -11.58 29.86
CA LYS A 145 -9.49 -12.97 29.62
C LYS A 145 -10.92 -13.03 29.11
N VAL A 146 -11.18 -13.89 28.10
CA VAL A 146 -12.55 -14.30 27.76
C VAL A 146 -13.04 -15.31 28.83
N TYR A 147 -14.18 -15.00 29.43
CA TYR A 147 -14.75 -15.80 30.51
C TYR A 147 -15.90 -16.66 30.03
N PHE A 148 -15.83 -17.95 30.35
CA PHE A 148 -16.86 -18.94 30.05
C PHE A 148 -17.61 -19.37 31.33
N ARG A 149 -18.78 -19.97 31.17
CA ARG A 149 -19.46 -20.68 32.25
C ARG A 149 -18.66 -21.95 32.62
N ARG A 150 -18.62 -22.27 33.91
CA ARG A 150 -17.83 -23.43 34.39
C ARG A 150 -18.20 -24.70 33.64
N GLY A 151 -17.21 -25.40 33.10
CA GLY A 151 -17.37 -26.65 32.34
C GLY A 151 -18.13 -26.49 31.02
N LYS A 152 -18.30 -25.27 30.48
CA LYS A 152 -19.02 -25.01 29.24
C LYS A 152 -18.24 -24.06 28.32
N SER A 153 -18.62 -24.08 27.05
CA SER A 153 -18.15 -23.08 26.03
C SER A 153 -19.03 -21.83 25.96
N THR A 154 -20.07 -21.74 26.80
CA THR A 154 -20.93 -20.54 26.82
C THR A 154 -20.17 -19.34 27.38
N ILE A 155 -19.99 -18.30 26.57
CA ILE A 155 -19.35 -17.04 26.91
C ILE A 155 -20.21 -16.28 27.95
N ARG A 156 -19.57 -15.68 28.94
CA ARG A 156 -20.25 -14.81 29.91
C ARG A 156 -20.41 -13.40 29.34
N SER A 157 -21.54 -12.76 29.65
CA SER A 157 -21.88 -11.42 29.15
C SER A 157 -20.81 -10.35 29.40
N ARG A 158 -20.04 -10.48 30.51
CA ARG A 158 -18.93 -9.57 30.82
C ARG A 158 -17.79 -9.60 29.79
N SER A 159 -17.72 -10.62 28.90
CA SER A 159 -16.74 -10.73 27.85
C SER A 159 -17.25 -10.25 26.48
N PHE A 160 -18.55 -9.94 26.35
CA PHE A 160 -19.10 -9.51 25.06
C PHE A 160 -18.46 -8.19 24.61
N ASN A 161 -18.35 -7.21 25.50
CA ASN A 161 -17.72 -5.93 25.17
C ASN A 161 -16.29 -6.10 24.63
N LEU A 162 -15.48 -7.02 25.21
CA LEU A 162 -14.15 -7.33 24.71
C LEU A 162 -14.16 -7.95 23.31
N LEU A 163 -15.11 -8.84 23.06
CA LEU A 163 -15.23 -9.49 21.74
C LEU A 163 -15.80 -8.52 20.68
N ASP A 164 -16.69 -7.62 21.09
CA ASP A 164 -17.21 -6.55 20.22
C ASP A 164 -16.06 -5.62 19.77
N GLN A 165 -15.11 -5.32 20.66
CA GLN A 165 -13.91 -4.55 20.34
C GLN A 165 -13.02 -5.28 19.32
N VAL A 166 -12.74 -6.58 19.53
CA VAL A 166 -11.97 -7.38 18.56
C VAL A 166 -12.67 -7.40 17.20
N ALA A 167 -14.00 -7.56 17.18
CA ALA A 167 -14.77 -7.52 15.95
C ALA A 167 -14.74 -6.14 15.27
N SER A 168 -14.74 -5.06 16.04
CA SER A 168 -14.59 -3.69 15.52
C SER A 168 -13.22 -3.51 14.87
N ILE A 169 -12.14 -3.89 15.55
CA ILE A 169 -10.79 -3.86 15.01
C ILE A 169 -10.69 -4.60 13.68
N MET A 170 -11.26 -5.79 13.59
CA MET A 170 -11.23 -6.55 12.33
C MET A 170 -12.00 -5.87 11.19
N ARG A 171 -13.04 -5.09 11.51
CA ARG A 171 -13.80 -4.32 10.51
C ARG A 171 -13.03 -3.10 10.03
N THR A 172 -12.38 -2.38 10.93
CA THR A 172 -11.60 -1.18 10.62
C THR A 172 -10.24 -1.50 10.01
N ASN A 173 -9.77 -2.75 10.14
CA ASN A 173 -8.48 -3.20 9.62
C ASN A 173 -8.65 -4.29 8.54
N PRO A 174 -9.07 -3.97 7.32
CA PRO A 174 -9.37 -4.93 6.26
C PRO A 174 -8.16 -5.73 5.76
N TRP A 175 -6.94 -5.32 6.11
CA TRP A 175 -5.71 -6.07 5.87
C TRP A 175 -5.62 -7.35 6.73
N ILE A 176 -6.36 -7.43 7.86
CA ILE A 176 -6.47 -8.64 8.66
C ILE A 176 -7.40 -9.63 7.95
N LYS A 177 -6.84 -10.55 7.17
CA LYS A 177 -7.62 -11.51 6.39
C LYS A 177 -8.01 -12.77 7.16
N THR A 178 -7.25 -13.13 8.19
CA THR A 178 -7.42 -14.39 8.94
C THR A 178 -7.05 -14.18 10.40
N LEU A 179 -7.88 -14.66 11.31
CA LEU A 179 -7.63 -14.68 12.74
C LEU A 179 -7.61 -16.14 13.21
N SER A 180 -6.54 -16.54 13.90
CA SER A 180 -6.46 -17.83 14.59
C SER A 180 -6.91 -17.67 16.04
N ILE A 181 -7.89 -18.44 16.46
CA ILE A 181 -8.41 -18.44 17.83
C ILE A 181 -7.99 -19.74 18.51
N GLU A 182 -7.22 -19.63 19.60
CA GLU A 182 -6.73 -20.78 20.35
C GLU A 182 -7.39 -20.84 21.73
N GLY A 183 -8.04 -21.96 22.02
CA GLY A 183 -8.64 -22.23 23.33
C GLY A 183 -7.74 -23.14 24.18
N HIS A 184 -7.58 -22.79 25.46
CA HIS A 184 -6.83 -23.60 26.41
C HIS A 184 -7.68 -23.94 27.63
N THR A 185 -7.42 -25.09 28.25
CA THR A 185 -8.00 -25.50 29.54
C THR A 185 -6.88 -25.73 30.55
N ASP A 186 -7.24 -25.83 31.83
CA ASP A 186 -6.35 -26.35 32.87
C ASP A 186 -6.17 -27.86 32.74
N SER A 187 -5.37 -28.45 33.61
CA SER A 187 -5.08 -29.90 33.65
C SER A 187 -6.12 -30.71 34.42
N ASP A 188 -7.19 -30.08 34.91
CA ASP A 188 -8.25 -30.79 35.63
C ASP A 188 -9.14 -31.57 34.66
N GLY A 189 -9.31 -32.89 34.88
CA GLY A 189 -10.12 -33.77 34.06
C GLY A 189 -9.33 -34.65 33.11
N SER A 190 -10.01 -35.26 32.14
CA SER A 190 -9.36 -36.10 31.13
C SER A 190 -8.84 -35.20 29.97
N GLU A 191 -7.75 -35.61 29.36
CA GLU A 191 -7.16 -34.91 28.21
C GLU A 191 -8.17 -34.79 27.05
N ALA A 192 -8.91 -35.87 26.76
CA ALA A 192 -9.92 -35.87 25.69
C ALA A 192 -11.06 -34.87 25.97
N SER A 193 -11.56 -34.78 27.20
CA SER A 193 -12.61 -33.82 27.56
C SER A 193 -12.10 -32.40 27.56
N ASN A 194 -10.85 -32.18 27.94
CA ASN A 194 -10.21 -30.89 27.91
C ASN A 194 -9.96 -30.37 26.47
N LEU A 195 -9.53 -31.26 25.58
CA LEU A 195 -9.38 -30.97 24.16
C LEU A 195 -10.72 -30.56 23.52
N GLU A 196 -11.78 -31.33 23.75
CA GLU A 196 -13.12 -31.03 23.24
C GLU A 196 -13.63 -29.70 23.78
N LEU A 197 -13.46 -29.42 25.09
CA LEU A 197 -13.89 -28.17 25.71
C LEU A 197 -13.08 -27.00 25.21
N SER A 198 -11.77 -27.12 25.00
CA SER A 198 -10.92 -26.06 24.47
C SER A 198 -11.32 -25.70 23.03
N GLN A 199 -11.55 -26.70 22.18
CA GLN A 199 -12.05 -26.48 20.83
C GLN A 199 -13.42 -25.80 20.84
N ALA A 200 -14.37 -26.31 21.62
CA ALA A 200 -15.70 -25.70 21.71
C ALA A 200 -15.68 -24.27 22.25
N ARG A 201 -14.69 -23.89 23.05
CA ARG A 201 -14.49 -22.51 23.50
C ARG A 201 -13.91 -21.62 22.42
N ALA A 202 -12.95 -22.12 21.64
CA ALA A 202 -12.42 -21.39 20.49
C ALA A 202 -13.52 -21.16 19.43
N ASP A 203 -14.35 -22.19 19.17
CA ASP A 203 -15.48 -22.09 18.22
C ASP A 203 -16.58 -21.13 18.68
N ALA A 204 -16.67 -20.85 19.99
CA ALA A 204 -17.69 -19.97 20.56
C ALA A 204 -17.27 -18.49 20.56
N VAL A 205 -16.00 -18.18 20.32
CA VAL A 205 -15.44 -16.84 20.22
C VAL A 205 -15.54 -16.34 18.81
#